data_f5d0453bc052bf34af9fcea0c76ed0a4
#
_entry.id   f5d0453bc052bf34af9fcea0c76ed0a4
#
_cell.length_a   1.000
_cell.length_b   1.000
_cell.length_c   1.000
_cell.angle_alpha   90.00
_cell.angle_beta   90.00
_cell.angle_gamma   90.00
#
_symmetry.space_group_name_H-M   'P 1'
#
loop_
_entity.id
_entity.type
_entity.pdbx_description
1 polymer ?
#
loop_
_entity_poly.entity_id
_entity_poly.type
_entity_poly.pdbx_seq_one_letter_code
_entity_poly.pdbx_strand_id
1 'polypeptide(L)'
;MTAHPATNTAQPIVRIDGLTYRYPGAAMPSLRSIDLEIGPGLTLVIGGSGGGKSTLLRLFDGLVPQFHGGRISGSATVAGLDPLRTPIPRLAQRVGLVFQDVETQSVYGSVEREVAFGLENAAVTRTEMHDRVDEALAGLSIEHLRGRRLSTLSGGERQRVQLAAVLAMRPELVALDEPTSQLDPEGAEAVLAACRGIVRAGRAMVIAEHRLESLLPAADRLLLVEEGRVDATAPAAARGVTAAGRRHSAVRDGLAWETSGLAAGPAGSEVLASVSLAGGAGEVVALIGPNGSGKTTLLRTLAGLIPPLSGTVRRPAGRTAYLPQNPGALLHLPTVRAEVELTLRRAGATESPELMLGTFGLVGLANRYPRDLSSGERQRAALAATLAGSPALVLLDEPTRGMDAAARSSLAAAVRSLTERGSAVVVATHDTELAAELADRTIALRDGRAVEVEPERGATDAGDAAPAAEGTR
;
A
#
# COMPACT_ATOMS: atom_id res chain seq x y z
N MET A 1 24.98 41.16 -13.53
CA MET A 1 25.75 40.11 -12.84
C MET A 1 24.81 39.50 -11.83
N THR A 2 24.09 38.46 -12.23
CA THR A 2 23.16 37.71 -11.39
C THR A 2 23.91 36.49 -10.82
N ALA A 3 24.14 36.47 -9.52
CA ALA A 3 24.79 35.38 -8.83
C ALA A 3 23.88 34.13 -8.86
N HIS A 4 24.35 33.07 -9.50
CA HIS A 4 23.79 31.72 -9.32
C HIS A 4 24.03 31.28 -7.87
N PRO A 5 23.04 30.67 -7.20
CA PRO A 5 23.28 30.06 -5.90
C PRO A 5 24.24 28.89 -6.05
N ALA A 6 25.29 28.86 -5.24
CA ALA A 6 26.29 27.81 -5.19
C ALA A 6 25.63 26.46 -4.94
N THR A 7 25.71 25.55 -5.90
CA THR A 7 25.39 24.13 -5.74
C THR A 7 26.36 23.54 -4.71
N ASN A 8 25.81 23.11 -3.58
CA ASN A 8 26.54 22.39 -2.56
C ASN A 8 27.01 21.05 -3.16
N THR A 9 28.30 20.95 -3.49
CA THR A 9 28.93 19.78 -4.13
C THR A 9 29.22 18.68 -3.11
N ALA A 10 28.22 18.24 -2.35
CA ALA A 10 28.33 16.98 -1.62
C ALA A 10 28.35 15.84 -2.65
N GLN A 11 29.28 14.90 -2.52
CA GLN A 11 29.37 13.74 -3.41
C GLN A 11 28.03 12.97 -3.39
N PRO A 12 27.50 12.50 -4.55
CA PRO A 12 26.27 11.77 -4.58
C PRO A 12 26.41 10.46 -3.80
N ILE A 13 25.39 10.13 -3.02
CA ILE A 13 25.29 8.87 -2.27
C ILE A 13 25.04 7.69 -3.22
N VAL A 14 24.26 7.94 -4.28
CA VAL A 14 24.00 6.98 -5.36
C VAL A 14 24.45 7.61 -6.66
N ARG A 15 25.23 6.85 -7.44
CA ARG A 15 25.58 7.17 -8.81
C ARG A 15 25.42 5.93 -9.68
N ILE A 16 24.70 6.06 -10.78
CA ILE A 16 24.47 5.00 -11.76
C ILE A 16 24.76 5.57 -13.12
N ASP A 17 25.53 4.84 -13.93
CA ASP A 17 25.95 5.25 -15.27
C ASP A 17 25.58 4.16 -16.29
N GLY A 18 24.64 4.44 -17.22
CA GLY A 18 24.22 3.60 -18.33
C GLY A 18 23.72 2.21 -17.93
N LEU A 19 23.14 2.05 -16.71
CA LEU A 19 22.82 0.74 -16.17
C LEU A 19 21.56 0.14 -16.80
N THR A 20 21.69 -1.09 -17.28
CA THR A 20 20.57 -1.90 -17.77
C THR A 20 20.55 -3.23 -17.04
N TYR A 21 19.38 -3.63 -16.52
CA TYR A 21 19.22 -4.89 -15.82
C TYR A 21 18.00 -5.67 -16.30
N ARG A 22 18.16 -7.01 -16.44
CA ARG A 22 17.10 -7.93 -16.83
C ARG A 22 17.11 -9.17 -15.94
N TYR A 23 15.97 -9.50 -15.33
CA TYR A 23 15.78 -10.72 -14.55
C TYR A 23 15.98 -11.99 -15.39
N PRO A 24 16.34 -13.14 -14.77
CA PRO A 24 16.38 -14.42 -15.46
C PRO A 24 15.05 -14.76 -16.10
N GLY A 25 15.05 -15.20 -17.37
CA GLY A 25 13.83 -15.56 -18.10
C GLY A 25 12.92 -14.40 -18.53
N ALA A 26 13.16 -13.17 -18.10
CA ALA A 26 12.37 -12.03 -18.53
C ALA A 26 12.63 -11.67 -19.99
N ALA A 27 11.59 -11.36 -20.75
CA ALA A 27 11.70 -10.94 -22.16
C ALA A 27 12.32 -9.55 -22.28
N MET A 28 11.98 -8.62 -21.38
CA MET A 28 12.38 -7.21 -21.40
C MET A 28 13.22 -6.85 -20.17
N PRO A 29 14.14 -5.88 -20.28
CA PRO A 29 14.83 -5.33 -19.13
C PRO A 29 13.89 -4.62 -18.17
N SER A 30 14.14 -4.78 -16.86
CA SER A 30 13.40 -4.06 -15.80
C SER A 30 13.99 -2.69 -15.48
N LEU A 31 15.27 -2.47 -15.81
CA LEU A 31 15.95 -1.17 -15.81
C LEU A 31 16.64 -1.00 -17.17
N ARG A 32 16.55 0.20 -17.78
CA ARG A 32 17.02 0.45 -19.15
C ARG A 32 17.84 1.72 -19.23
N SER A 33 19.15 1.58 -19.45
CA SER A 33 20.08 2.72 -19.63
C SER A 33 19.84 3.82 -18.60
N ILE A 34 19.90 3.45 -17.32
CA ILE A 34 19.70 4.38 -16.22
C ILE A 34 20.95 5.21 -16.01
N ASP A 35 20.80 6.53 -16.04
CA ASP A 35 21.76 7.51 -15.58
C ASP A 35 21.15 8.27 -14.42
N LEU A 36 21.72 8.15 -13.21
CA LEU A 36 21.10 8.68 -12.00
C LEU A 36 22.14 9.09 -10.95
N GLU A 37 21.96 10.27 -10.37
CA GLU A 37 22.67 10.70 -9.17
C GLU A 37 21.67 11.08 -8.07
N ILE A 38 21.87 10.54 -6.86
CA ILE A 38 21.08 10.88 -5.65
C ILE A 38 22.05 11.38 -4.59
N GLY A 39 21.80 12.58 -4.08
CA GLY A 39 22.50 13.18 -2.94
C GLY A 39 21.78 12.92 -1.61
N PRO A 40 22.27 13.51 -0.50
CA PRO A 40 21.54 13.57 0.75
C PRO A 40 20.17 14.21 0.57
N GLY A 41 19.21 13.85 1.44
CA GLY A 41 17.84 14.35 1.37
C GLY A 41 16.82 13.27 1.04
N LEU A 42 15.56 13.68 0.83
CA LEU A 42 14.43 12.82 0.50
C LEU A 42 14.21 12.78 -1.01
N THR A 43 14.41 11.61 -1.59
CA THR A 43 14.06 11.33 -2.99
C THR A 43 12.81 10.45 -3.03
N LEU A 44 11.76 10.90 -3.72
CA LEU A 44 10.58 10.10 -4.00
C LEU A 44 10.71 9.42 -5.37
N VAL A 45 10.34 8.14 -5.42
CA VAL A 45 10.30 7.33 -6.65
C VAL A 45 8.85 7.00 -6.94
N ILE A 46 8.33 7.49 -8.05
CA ILE A 46 6.96 7.31 -8.50
C ILE A 46 6.92 6.52 -9.81
N GLY A 47 5.76 6.01 -10.17
CA GLY A 47 5.53 5.29 -11.43
C GLY A 47 4.59 4.11 -11.27
N GLY A 48 4.13 3.57 -12.37
CA GLY A 48 3.20 2.45 -12.40
C GLY A 48 3.75 1.15 -11.78
N SER A 49 2.84 0.22 -11.43
CA SER A 49 3.22 -1.12 -10.98
C SER A 49 3.99 -1.84 -12.09
N GLY A 50 5.08 -2.53 -11.74
CA GLY A 50 5.97 -3.17 -12.72
C GLY A 50 6.92 -2.21 -13.46
N GLY A 51 6.88 -0.91 -13.21
CA GLY A 51 7.74 0.09 -13.86
C GLY A 51 9.23 -0.04 -13.58
N GLY A 52 9.63 -0.77 -12.52
CA GLY A 52 11.03 -0.97 -12.16
C GLY A 52 11.45 -0.38 -10.81
N LYS A 53 10.54 0.27 -10.06
CA LYS A 53 10.82 0.93 -8.76
C LYS A 53 11.51 0.01 -7.76
N SER A 54 10.86 -1.12 -7.42
CA SER A 54 11.45 -2.11 -6.49
C SER A 54 12.75 -2.71 -7.00
N THR A 55 12.94 -2.82 -8.33
CA THR A 55 14.19 -3.27 -8.92
C THR A 55 15.30 -2.25 -8.70
N LEU A 56 14.99 -0.96 -8.85
CA LEU A 56 15.93 0.12 -8.57
C LEU A 56 16.35 0.13 -7.09
N LEU A 57 15.41 -0.03 -6.16
CA LEU A 57 15.74 -0.11 -4.73
C LEU A 57 16.60 -1.33 -4.39
N ARG A 58 16.29 -2.51 -4.97
CA ARG A 58 17.09 -3.75 -4.80
C ARG A 58 18.47 -3.70 -5.43
N LEU A 59 18.71 -2.79 -6.36
CA LEU A 59 20.03 -2.52 -6.89
C LEU A 59 20.92 -1.86 -5.82
N PHE A 60 20.36 -0.97 -5.00
CA PHE A 60 21.13 -0.20 -4.02
C PHE A 60 21.77 -1.09 -2.93
N ASP A 61 21.08 -2.15 -2.52
CA ASP A 61 21.57 -3.09 -1.50
C ASP A 61 22.29 -4.34 -2.10
N GLY A 62 22.39 -4.40 -3.43
CA GLY A 62 23.06 -5.48 -4.15
C GLY A 62 22.25 -6.77 -4.32
N LEU A 63 20.99 -6.83 -3.89
CA LEU A 63 20.11 -7.98 -4.15
C LEU A 63 19.95 -8.22 -5.66
N VAL A 64 20.03 -7.18 -6.44
CA VAL A 64 20.14 -7.22 -7.90
C VAL A 64 21.56 -6.79 -8.27
N PRO A 65 22.32 -7.62 -9.00
CA PRO A 65 21.99 -8.95 -9.51
C PRO A 65 22.38 -10.12 -8.58
N GLN A 66 23.07 -9.88 -7.44
CA GLN A 66 23.77 -10.91 -6.69
C GLN A 66 22.86 -12.03 -6.16
N PHE A 67 21.68 -11.69 -5.65
CA PHE A 67 20.71 -12.66 -5.14
C PHE A 67 19.72 -13.12 -6.22
N HIS A 68 19.18 -12.17 -6.99
CA HIS A 68 18.16 -12.46 -8.01
C HIS A 68 18.75 -12.98 -9.34
N GLY A 69 20.05 -12.93 -9.52
CA GLY A 69 20.71 -13.28 -10.79
C GLY A 69 20.35 -12.31 -11.91
N GLY A 70 20.40 -12.80 -13.15
CA GLY A 70 20.05 -12.01 -14.33
C GLY A 70 21.26 -11.44 -15.08
N ARG A 71 20.97 -10.52 -16.00
CA ARG A 71 22.00 -9.85 -16.81
C ARG A 71 22.02 -8.37 -16.50
N ILE A 72 23.20 -7.84 -16.21
CA ILE A 72 23.40 -6.43 -15.91
C ILE A 72 24.55 -5.88 -16.74
N SER A 73 24.44 -4.62 -17.15
CA SER A 73 25.49 -3.83 -17.80
C SER A 73 25.46 -2.40 -17.25
N GLY A 74 26.52 -1.63 -17.48
CA GLY A 74 26.71 -0.33 -16.86
C GLY A 74 27.42 -0.41 -15.53
N SER A 75 27.42 0.68 -14.76
CA SER A 75 28.06 0.75 -13.45
C SER A 75 27.16 1.45 -12.43
N ALA A 76 27.40 1.14 -11.14
CA ALA A 76 26.75 1.80 -10.02
C ALA A 76 27.68 1.96 -8.84
N THR A 77 27.52 3.03 -8.10
CA THR A 77 28.16 3.28 -6.80
C THR A 77 27.09 3.72 -5.82
N VAL A 78 27.01 3.06 -4.66
CA VAL A 78 26.04 3.33 -3.60
C VAL A 78 26.77 3.41 -2.28
N ALA A 79 26.66 4.53 -1.57
CA ALA A 79 27.40 4.80 -0.34
C ALA A 79 28.90 4.51 -0.47
N GLY A 80 29.50 4.86 -1.63
CA GLY A 80 30.91 4.63 -1.95
C GLY A 80 31.29 3.17 -2.26
N LEU A 81 30.34 2.26 -2.38
CA LEU A 81 30.55 0.84 -2.71
C LEU A 81 29.95 0.50 -4.07
N ASP A 82 30.54 -0.48 -4.77
CA ASP A 82 29.97 -1.06 -6.00
C ASP A 82 28.95 -2.14 -5.61
N PRO A 83 27.61 -1.90 -5.79
CA PRO A 83 26.60 -2.87 -5.38
C PRO A 83 26.57 -4.12 -6.27
N LEU A 84 27.24 -4.11 -7.42
CA LEU A 84 27.29 -5.25 -8.32
C LEU A 84 28.32 -6.30 -7.89
N ARG A 85 29.31 -5.88 -7.09
CA ARG A 85 30.48 -6.71 -6.72
C ARG A 85 30.74 -6.80 -5.22
N THR A 86 30.36 -5.78 -4.45
CA THR A 86 30.54 -5.77 -2.99
C THR A 86 29.62 -6.79 -2.35
N PRO A 87 30.11 -7.68 -1.47
CA PRO A 87 29.25 -8.65 -0.78
C PRO A 87 28.08 -7.97 -0.06
N ILE A 88 26.87 -8.54 -0.18
CA ILE A 88 25.62 -8.01 0.41
C ILE A 88 25.77 -7.68 1.91
N PRO A 89 26.41 -8.50 2.78
CA PRO A 89 26.58 -8.17 4.20
C PRO A 89 27.37 -6.88 4.44
N ARG A 90 28.25 -6.49 3.54
CA ARG A 90 28.99 -5.23 3.62
C ARG A 90 28.17 -4.05 3.13
N LEU A 91 27.35 -4.25 2.10
CA LEU A 91 26.41 -3.24 1.63
C LEU A 91 25.34 -2.94 2.69
N ALA A 92 24.79 -3.97 3.35
CA ALA A 92 23.77 -3.85 4.38
C ALA A 92 24.20 -3.04 5.62
N GLN A 93 25.53 -2.83 5.82
CA GLN A 93 26.04 -1.93 6.86
C GLN A 93 25.89 -0.44 6.48
N ARG A 94 25.74 -0.13 5.19
CA ARG A 94 25.64 1.25 4.69
C ARG A 94 24.32 1.57 4.02
N VAL A 95 23.61 0.54 3.52
CA VAL A 95 22.34 0.66 2.82
C VAL A 95 21.29 -0.15 3.56
N GLY A 96 20.23 0.51 4.00
CA GLY A 96 19.08 -0.16 4.61
C GLY A 96 17.93 -0.24 3.63
N LEU A 97 17.31 -1.42 3.48
CA LEU A 97 16.14 -1.63 2.63
C LEU A 97 14.97 -2.19 3.46
N VAL A 98 13.80 -1.57 3.34
CA VAL A 98 12.53 -2.12 3.83
C VAL A 98 11.70 -2.53 2.62
N PHE A 99 11.31 -3.80 2.56
CA PHE A 99 10.51 -4.35 1.47
C PHE A 99 9.03 -4.01 1.62
N GLN A 100 8.31 -4.01 0.51
CA GLN A 100 6.85 -3.86 0.47
C GLN A 100 6.13 -4.92 1.32
N ASP A 101 6.60 -6.18 1.28
CA ASP A 101 6.07 -7.28 2.10
C ASP A 101 6.96 -7.53 3.31
N VAL A 102 6.67 -6.83 4.40
CA VAL A 102 7.42 -6.92 5.66
C VAL A 102 7.29 -8.27 6.35
N GLU A 103 6.27 -9.10 6.02
CA GLU A 103 6.11 -10.43 6.59
C GLU A 103 7.21 -11.38 6.15
N THR A 104 7.70 -11.21 4.93
CA THR A 104 8.79 -12.02 4.37
C THR A 104 10.19 -11.59 4.82
N GLN A 105 10.30 -10.41 5.43
CA GLN A 105 11.57 -9.84 5.89
C GLN A 105 11.94 -10.27 7.32
N SER A 106 10.96 -10.67 8.13
CA SER A 106 11.18 -11.01 9.55
C SER A 106 11.99 -12.29 9.74
N VAL A 107 13.02 -12.22 10.59
CA VAL A 107 13.92 -13.33 10.92
C VAL A 107 13.61 -13.90 12.30
N TYR A 108 13.41 -13.04 13.31
CA TYR A 108 13.13 -13.46 14.66
C TYR A 108 11.64 -13.38 15.02
N GLY A 109 11.25 -14.07 16.09
CA GLY A 109 9.87 -14.10 16.55
C GLY A 109 9.49 -12.98 17.53
N SER A 110 10.43 -12.14 17.99
CA SER A 110 10.18 -11.05 18.96
C SER A 110 10.75 -9.74 18.48
N VAL A 111 10.10 -8.63 18.86
CA VAL A 111 10.44 -7.27 18.42
C VAL A 111 11.88 -6.90 18.76
N GLU A 112 12.30 -7.03 20.02
CA GLU A 112 13.65 -6.67 20.44
C GLU A 112 14.74 -7.39 19.64
N ARG A 113 14.58 -8.72 19.46
CA ARG A 113 15.56 -9.53 18.71
C ARG A 113 15.54 -9.22 17.23
N GLU A 114 14.39 -8.90 16.65
CA GLU A 114 14.27 -8.51 15.26
C GLU A 114 15.04 -7.20 15.01
N VAL A 115 14.87 -6.19 15.88
CA VAL A 115 15.59 -4.92 15.77
C VAL A 115 17.08 -5.09 16.02
N ALA A 116 17.49 -6.00 16.90
CA ALA A 116 18.88 -6.28 17.19
C ALA A 116 19.60 -7.13 16.11
N PHE A 117 18.87 -7.83 15.23
CA PHE A 117 19.43 -8.79 14.28
C PHE A 117 20.57 -8.25 13.43
N GLY A 118 20.39 -7.08 12.82
CA GLY A 118 21.42 -6.45 12.00
C GLY A 118 22.66 -6.06 12.82
N LEU A 119 22.44 -5.59 14.05
CA LEU A 119 23.52 -5.20 14.98
C LEU A 119 24.34 -6.39 15.44
N GLU A 120 23.67 -7.54 15.70
CA GLU A 120 24.36 -8.81 16.03
C GLU A 120 25.29 -9.25 14.88
N ASN A 121 24.78 -9.20 13.64
CA ASN A 121 25.56 -9.55 12.44
C ASN A 121 26.72 -8.58 12.16
N ALA A 122 26.57 -7.31 12.56
CA ALA A 122 27.63 -6.30 12.47
C ALA A 122 28.63 -6.34 13.64
N ALA A 123 28.48 -7.31 14.55
CA ALA A 123 29.30 -7.46 15.76
C ALA A 123 29.37 -6.20 16.64
N VAL A 124 28.26 -5.46 16.72
CA VAL A 124 28.12 -4.29 17.62
C VAL A 124 28.18 -4.76 19.07
N THR A 125 28.82 -3.99 19.95
CA THR A 125 28.91 -4.34 21.36
C THR A 125 27.52 -4.41 22.02
N ARG A 126 27.38 -5.23 23.06
CA ARG A 126 26.09 -5.43 23.73
C ARG A 126 25.48 -4.12 24.28
N THR A 127 26.31 -3.27 24.86
CA THR A 127 25.87 -1.98 25.40
C THR A 127 25.36 -1.07 24.29
N GLU A 128 26.15 -0.88 23.24
CA GLU A 128 25.77 -0.07 22.11
C GLU A 128 24.55 -0.63 21.37
N MET A 129 24.40 -1.96 21.33
CA MET A 129 23.23 -2.61 20.73
C MET A 129 21.96 -2.24 21.50
N HIS A 130 21.97 -2.28 22.84
CA HIS A 130 20.81 -1.86 23.63
C HIS A 130 20.45 -0.41 23.37
N ASP A 131 21.42 0.51 23.39
CA ASP A 131 21.21 1.92 23.14
C ASP A 131 20.59 2.17 21.77
N ARG A 132 21.10 1.51 20.73
CA ARG A 132 20.58 1.65 19.36
C ARG A 132 19.18 1.05 19.18
N VAL A 133 18.87 -0.06 19.84
CA VAL A 133 17.52 -0.66 19.86
C VAL A 133 16.54 0.29 20.54
N ASP A 134 16.92 0.88 21.68
CA ASP A 134 16.11 1.85 22.42
C ASP A 134 15.83 3.09 21.56
N GLU A 135 16.87 3.67 20.95
CA GLU A 135 16.74 4.81 20.04
C GLU A 135 15.82 4.51 18.85
N ALA A 136 15.97 3.33 18.24
CA ALA A 136 15.18 2.95 17.08
C ALA A 136 13.68 2.72 17.42
N LEU A 137 13.39 2.09 18.55
CA LEU A 137 12.02 1.89 19.02
C LEU A 137 11.35 3.21 19.41
N ALA A 138 12.07 4.07 20.13
CA ALA A 138 11.57 5.39 20.52
C ALA A 138 11.32 6.30 19.31
N GLY A 139 12.22 6.29 18.32
CA GLY A 139 12.09 7.09 17.10
C GLY A 139 10.84 6.77 16.27
N LEU A 140 10.23 5.60 16.50
CA LEU A 140 9.00 5.14 15.81
C LEU A 140 7.80 4.98 16.76
N SER A 141 7.94 5.42 18.04
CA SER A 141 6.89 5.36 19.07
C SER A 141 6.35 3.91 19.27
N ILE A 142 7.26 2.93 19.31
CA ILE A 142 6.93 1.50 19.46
C ILE A 142 7.64 0.82 20.63
N GLU A 143 8.13 1.57 21.64
CA GLU A 143 8.82 1.03 22.82
C GLU A 143 7.93 0.03 23.58
N HIS A 144 6.62 0.28 23.59
CA HIS A 144 5.61 -0.56 24.22
C HIS A 144 5.47 -1.95 23.55
N LEU A 145 6.01 -2.13 22.34
CA LEU A 145 6.00 -3.40 21.61
C LEU A 145 7.22 -4.28 21.90
N ARG A 146 8.26 -3.76 22.57
CA ARG A 146 9.57 -4.40 22.72
C ARG A 146 9.53 -5.90 23.07
N GLY A 147 8.75 -6.26 24.06
CA GLY A 147 8.62 -7.65 24.54
C GLY A 147 7.60 -8.51 23.77
N ARG A 148 6.90 -7.96 22.77
CA ARG A 148 5.85 -8.67 22.04
C ARG A 148 6.42 -9.60 20.96
N ARG A 149 5.61 -10.61 20.61
CA ARG A 149 5.90 -11.49 19.46
C ARG A 149 5.43 -10.82 18.17
N LEU A 150 6.23 -10.91 17.11
CA LEU A 150 5.88 -10.34 15.79
C LEU A 150 4.56 -10.89 15.25
N SER A 151 4.26 -12.18 15.52
CA SER A 151 3.00 -12.80 15.09
C SER A 151 1.73 -12.20 15.71
N THR A 152 1.87 -11.42 16.81
CA THR A 152 0.76 -10.76 17.48
C THR A 152 0.58 -9.30 17.09
N LEU A 153 1.46 -8.80 16.23
CA LEU A 153 1.44 -7.41 15.78
C LEU A 153 0.50 -7.21 14.58
N SER A 154 -0.12 -6.04 14.52
CA SER A 154 -0.79 -5.56 13.30
C SER A 154 0.22 -5.34 12.17
N GLY A 155 -0.25 -5.27 10.94
CA GLY A 155 0.61 -5.00 9.78
C GLY A 155 1.41 -3.70 9.94
N GLY A 156 0.77 -2.64 10.44
CA GLY A 156 1.41 -1.35 10.69
C GLY A 156 2.45 -1.36 11.82
N GLU A 157 2.16 -2.06 12.94
CA GLU A 157 3.14 -2.26 14.00
C GLU A 157 4.35 -3.03 13.50
N ARG A 158 4.13 -4.09 12.70
CA ARG A 158 5.20 -4.90 12.11
C ARG A 158 6.05 -4.08 11.14
N GLN A 159 5.44 -3.23 10.34
CA GLN A 159 6.16 -2.35 9.42
C GLN A 159 7.06 -1.36 10.17
N ARG A 160 6.57 -0.75 11.26
CA ARG A 160 7.40 0.11 12.12
C ARG A 160 8.55 -0.66 12.78
N VAL A 161 8.35 -1.91 13.17
CA VAL A 161 9.43 -2.76 13.71
C VAL A 161 10.50 -3.05 12.65
N GLN A 162 10.12 -3.36 11.40
CA GLN A 162 11.10 -3.57 10.32
C GLN A 162 11.87 -2.29 10.01
N LEU A 163 11.19 -1.15 10.01
CA LEU A 163 11.88 0.13 9.86
C LEU A 163 12.83 0.40 11.03
N ALA A 164 12.45 0.08 12.28
CA ALA A 164 13.33 0.19 13.45
C ALA A 164 14.58 -0.69 13.29
N ALA A 165 14.44 -1.92 12.79
CA ALA A 165 15.56 -2.84 12.55
C ALA A 165 16.56 -2.27 11.54
N VAL A 166 16.08 -1.63 10.48
CA VAL A 166 16.93 -0.94 9.49
C VAL A 166 17.58 0.30 10.10
N LEU A 167 16.84 1.13 10.82
CA LEU A 167 17.35 2.38 11.39
C LEU A 167 18.38 2.17 12.49
N ALA A 168 18.27 1.10 13.28
CA ALA A 168 19.24 0.72 14.29
C ALA A 168 20.66 0.54 13.72
N MET A 169 20.77 0.12 12.47
CA MET A 169 22.05 -0.01 11.75
C MET A 169 22.70 1.32 11.40
N ARG A 170 21.93 2.44 11.49
CA ARG A 170 22.38 3.81 11.13
C ARG A 170 22.94 3.89 9.70
N PRO A 171 22.27 3.37 8.66
CA PRO A 171 22.77 3.36 7.29
C PRO A 171 22.94 4.78 6.73
N GLU A 172 23.78 4.93 5.70
CA GLU A 172 24.00 6.18 4.97
C GLU A 172 22.86 6.45 3.97
N LEU A 173 22.30 5.37 3.40
CA LEU A 173 21.14 5.37 2.52
C LEU A 173 20.04 4.48 3.09
N VAL A 174 18.82 5.00 3.20
CA VAL A 174 17.61 4.22 3.52
C VAL A 174 16.73 4.17 2.30
N ALA A 175 16.41 2.96 1.83
CA ALA A 175 15.49 2.71 0.74
C ALA A 175 14.21 2.04 1.28
N LEU A 176 13.04 2.60 0.98
CA LEU A 176 11.74 2.11 1.45
C LEU A 176 10.84 1.83 0.26
N ASP A 177 10.33 0.59 0.19
CA ASP A 177 9.41 0.17 -0.86
C ASP A 177 7.98 0.14 -0.30
N GLU A 178 7.17 1.17 -0.63
CA GLU A 178 5.80 1.39 -0.18
C GLU A 178 5.63 1.36 1.36
N PRO A 179 6.37 2.18 2.12
CA PRO A 179 6.42 2.09 3.58
C PRO A 179 5.13 2.51 4.29
N THR A 180 4.19 3.17 3.60
CA THR A 180 2.92 3.62 4.21
C THR A 180 1.71 2.80 3.75
N SER A 181 1.89 1.86 2.84
CA SER A 181 0.80 1.11 2.20
C SER A 181 -0.09 0.28 3.15
N GLN A 182 0.42 -0.06 4.35
CA GLN A 182 -0.28 -0.88 5.36
C GLN A 182 -0.62 -0.10 6.64
N LEU A 183 -0.31 1.19 6.67
CA LEU A 183 -0.45 2.03 7.85
C LEU A 183 -1.78 2.78 7.85
N ASP A 184 -2.33 2.96 9.04
CA ASP A 184 -3.34 3.99 9.29
C ASP A 184 -2.69 5.39 9.26
N PRO A 185 -3.47 6.48 9.25
CA PRO A 185 -2.92 7.83 9.17
C PRO A 185 -1.92 8.17 10.28
N GLU A 186 -2.16 7.70 11.51
CA GLU A 186 -1.27 7.93 12.66
C GLU A 186 0.06 7.19 12.49
N GLY A 187 0.00 5.91 12.09
CA GLY A 187 1.19 5.11 11.80
C GLY A 187 1.99 5.66 10.62
N ALA A 188 1.31 6.13 9.57
CA ALA A 188 1.96 6.77 8.43
C ALA A 188 2.70 8.05 8.87
N GLU A 189 2.07 8.91 9.68
CA GLU A 189 2.72 10.13 10.18
C GLU A 189 3.94 9.81 11.06
N ALA A 190 3.88 8.78 11.90
CA ALA A 190 5.02 8.35 12.71
C ALA A 190 6.21 7.92 11.82
N VAL A 191 5.96 7.15 10.76
CA VAL A 191 7.00 6.77 9.78
C VAL A 191 7.55 8.00 9.08
N LEU A 192 6.68 8.92 8.62
CA LEU A 192 7.11 10.15 7.95
C LEU A 192 7.93 11.06 8.87
N ALA A 193 7.58 11.14 10.16
CA ALA A 193 8.34 11.89 11.15
C ALA A 193 9.75 11.30 11.34
N ALA A 194 9.87 9.96 11.42
CA ALA A 194 11.15 9.27 11.47
C ALA A 194 11.98 9.53 10.20
N CYS A 195 11.35 9.47 9.01
CA CYS A 195 11.98 9.78 7.73
C CYS A 195 12.56 11.22 7.73
N ARG A 196 11.77 12.19 8.17
CA ARG A 196 12.24 13.60 8.30
C ARG A 196 13.43 13.72 9.26
N GLY A 197 13.44 12.94 10.35
CA GLY A 197 14.57 12.91 11.29
C GLY A 197 15.87 12.44 10.64
N ILE A 198 15.80 11.40 9.82
CA ILE A 198 16.93 10.81 9.08
C ILE A 198 17.51 11.82 8.08
N VAL A 199 16.65 12.47 7.32
CA VAL A 199 17.03 13.47 6.32
C VAL A 199 17.70 14.69 7.00
N ARG A 200 17.14 15.16 8.13
CA ARG A 200 17.75 16.26 8.93
C ARG A 200 19.13 15.89 9.47
N ALA A 201 19.39 14.63 9.73
CA ALA A 201 20.72 14.13 10.11
C ALA A 201 21.71 14.05 8.92
N GLY A 202 21.33 14.56 7.74
CA GLY A 202 22.19 14.61 6.54
C GLY A 202 22.32 13.31 5.79
N ARG A 203 21.44 12.31 6.06
CA ARG A 203 21.43 11.02 5.36
C ARG A 203 20.54 11.07 4.11
N ALA A 204 20.76 10.15 3.18
CA ALA A 204 19.92 9.99 2.02
C ALA A 204 18.77 9.02 2.30
N MET A 205 17.59 9.37 1.79
CA MET A 205 16.42 8.52 1.84
C MET A 205 15.77 8.44 0.46
N VAL A 206 15.42 7.23 0.04
CA VAL A 206 14.71 6.98 -1.22
C VAL A 206 13.43 6.20 -0.88
N ILE A 207 12.29 6.77 -1.22
CA ILE A 207 10.98 6.16 -0.95
C ILE A 207 10.27 5.92 -2.27
N ALA A 208 9.97 4.66 -2.59
CA ALA A 208 9.02 4.33 -3.64
C ALA A 208 7.61 4.32 -3.04
N GLU A 209 6.73 5.18 -3.52
CA GLU A 209 5.39 5.35 -2.95
C GLU A 209 4.38 5.73 -4.04
N HIS A 210 3.11 5.34 -3.84
CA HIS A 210 1.99 5.72 -4.69
C HIS A 210 1.18 6.90 -4.11
N ARG A 211 1.19 7.05 -2.78
CA ARG A 211 0.52 8.14 -2.06
C ARG A 211 1.48 9.29 -1.86
N LEU A 212 1.38 10.30 -2.70
CA LEU A 212 2.36 11.38 -2.77
C LEU A 212 2.02 12.59 -1.90
N GLU A 213 0.75 12.80 -1.56
CA GLU A 213 0.26 14.04 -0.97
C GLU A 213 0.97 14.46 0.31
N SER A 214 1.24 13.50 1.19
CA SER A 214 1.92 13.75 2.47
C SER A 214 3.44 13.85 2.36
N LEU A 215 4.04 13.30 1.30
CA LEU A 215 5.50 13.23 1.08
C LEU A 215 6.02 14.30 0.13
N LEU A 216 5.24 14.68 -0.89
CA LEU A 216 5.63 15.66 -1.90
C LEU A 216 6.12 17.00 -1.32
N PRO A 217 5.49 17.58 -0.27
CA PRO A 217 5.97 18.83 0.31
C PRO A 217 7.34 18.74 0.98
N ALA A 218 7.76 17.54 1.37
CA ALA A 218 9.03 17.28 2.05
C ALA A 218 10.11 16.71 1.13
N ALA A 219 9.78 16.42 -0.14
CA ALA A 219 10.69 15.81 -1.09
C ALA A 219 11.65 16.85 -1.69
N ASP A 220 12.93 16.53 -1.64
CA ASP A 220 13.97 17.30 -2.30
C ASP A 220 14.07 16.96 -3.80
N ARG A 221 13.69 15.72 -4.16
CA ARG A 221 13.76 15.22 -5.53
C ARG A 221 12.63 14.24 -5.82
N LEU A 222 12.16 14.24 -7.06
CA LEU A 222 11.17 13.32 -7.59
C LEU A 222 11.76 12.56 -8.78
N LEU A 223 11.65 11.23 -8.77
CA LEU A 223 12.04 10.35 -9.87
C LEU A 223 10.80 9.64 -10.40
N LEU A 224 10.54 9.76 -11.70
CA LEU A 224 9.52 8.99 -12.39
C LEU A 224 10.17 7.74 -12.99
N VAL A 225 9.64 6.56 -12.63
CA VAL A 225 10.11 5.26 -13.15
C VAL A 225 9.02 4.61 -13.98
N GLU A 226 9.21 4.62 -15.29
CA GLU A 226 8.27 4.05 -16.26
C GLU A 226 8.98 3.15 -17.26
N GLU A 227 8.45 1.95 -17.48
CA GLU A 227 8.99 0.95 -18.39
C GLU A 227 10.50 0.69 -18.23
N GLY A 228 11.01 0.78 -17.01
CA GLY A 228 12.43 0.60 -16.68
C GLY A 228 13.32 1.80 -16.95
N ARG A 229 12.79 2.97 -17.33
CA ARG A 229 13.52 4.25 -17.44
C ARG A 229 13.31 5.07 -16.19
N VAL A 230 14.27 5.92 -15.88
CA VAL A 230 14.21 6.83 -14.72
C VAL A 230 14.41 8.25 -15.22
N ASP A 231 13.42 9.09 -15.00
CA ASP A 231 13.46 10.51 -15.33
C ASP A 231 13.40 11.36 -14.06
N ALA A 232 14.31 12.32 -13.91
CA ALA A 232 14.27 13.26 -12.81
C ALA A 232 13.26 14.38 -13.13
N THR A 233 12.22 14.50 -12.28
CA THR A 233 11.14 15.48 -12.42
C THR A 233 11.16 16.45 -11.25
N ALA A 234 10.84 17.73 -11.50
CA ALA A 234 10.72 18.69 -10.41
C ALA A 234 9.46 18.41 -9.58
N PRO A 235 9.50 18.49 -8.23
CA PRO A 235 8.34 18.20 -7.36
C PRO A 235 7.09 19.04 -7.67
N ALA A 236 7.25 20.21 -8.27
CA ALA A 236 6.15 21.10 -8.67
C ALA A 236 5.27 20.57 -9.82
N ALA A 237 5.79 19.66 -10.66
CA ALA A 237 5.07 19.14 -11.83
C ALA A 237 4.03 18.05 -11.48
N ALA A 238 4.10 17.47 -10.28
CA ALA A 238 3.21 16.38 -9.84
C ALA A 238 1.84 16.85 -9.31
N ARG A 239 1.56 18.15 -9.24
CA ARG A 239 0.33 18.72 -8.64
C ARG A 239 -0.91 18.68 -9.55
N GLY A 240 -0.88 17.99 -10.68
CA GLY A 240 -1.88 18.09 -11.74
C GLY A 240 -2.88 16.93 -11.90
N VAL A 241 -2.96 15.97 -10.99
CA VAL A 241 -3.92 14.84 -11.11
C VAL A 241 -5.08 15.04 -10.13
N THR A 242 -6.08 15.80 -10.54
CA THR A 242 -7.34 15.96 -9.81
C THR A 242 -8.35 14.92 -10.27
N ALA A 243 -9.03 14.31 -9.28
CA ALA A 243 -10.08 13.33 -9.47
C ALA A 243 -11.30 13.93 -10.23
N ALA A 244 -11.79 13.18 -11.21
CA ALA A 244 -12.99 13.51 -11.95
C ALA A 244 -14.24 13.36 -11.08
N GLY A 245 -15.13 14.35 -11.16
CA GLY A 245 -16.31 14.51 -10.34
C GLY A 245 -17.35 13.39 -10.41
N ARG A 246 -18.04 13.25 -9.32
CA ARG A 246 -19.11 12.30 -8.98
C ARG A 246 -20.33 12.38 -9.91
N ARG A 247 -20.84 11.22 -10.28
CA ARG A 247 -22.27 11.06 -10.59
C ARG A 247 -22.84 10.09 -9.56
N HIS A 248 -23.75 10.57 -8.72
CA HIS A 248 -24.53 9.72 -7.82
C HIS A 248 -25.35 8.75 -8.67
N SER A 249 -25.15 7.46 -8.47
CA SER A 249 -26.06 6.45 -8.98
C SER A 249 -27.33 6.49 -8.11
N ALA A 250 -28.49 6.52 -8.73
CA ALA A 250 -29.74 6.46 -7.99
C ALA A 250 -29.81 5.11 -7.26
N VAL A 251 -29.83 5.14 -5.93
CA VAL A 251 -30.05 3.95 -5.08
C VAL A 251 -31.38 3.32 -5.52
N ARG A 252 -31.32 2.05 -5.97
CA ARG A 252 -32.53 1.30 -6.33
C ARG A 252 -33.24 0.87 -5.05
N ASP A 253 -34.54 1.07 -5.00
CA ASP A 253 -35.39 0.66 -3.87
C ASP A 253 -35.27 -0.85 -3.59
N GLY A 254 -34.74 -1.20 -2.42
CA GLY A 254 -34.62 -2.56 -1.93
C GLY A 254 -33.44 -2.79 -1.00
N LEU A 255 -33.74 -3.24 0.22
CA LEU A 255 -32.73 -3.61 1.21
C LEU A 255 -31.98 -4.87 0.75
N ALA A 256 -30.66 -4.77 0.49
CA ALA A 256 -29.83 -5.89 0.11
C ALA A 256 -29.23 -6.60 1.31
N TRP A 257 -28.66 -5.87 2.25
CA TRP A 257 -28.07 -6.45 3.46
C TRP A 257 -28.36 -5.58 4.68
N GLU A 258 -28.36 -6.20 5.87
CA GLU A 258 -28.67 -5.52 7.13
C GLU A 258 -27.98 -6.21 8.30
N THR A 259 -27.53 -5.41 9.25
CA THR A 259 -27.15 -5.86 10.61
C THR A 259 -27.99 -5.11 11.62
N SER A 260 -28.51 -5.80 12.65
CA SER A 260 -29.30 -5.19 13.71
C SER A 260 -28.76 -5.60 15.06
N GLY A 261 -28.26 -4.64 15.83
CA GLY A 261 -27.67 -4.85 17.15
C GLY A 261 -26.50 -5.85 17.16
N LEU A 262 -25.74 -5.88 16.09
CA LEU A 262 -24.68 -6.89 15.87
C LEU A 262 -23.54 -6.72 16.85
N ALA A 263 -23.27 -7.76 17.67
CA ALA A 263 -22.02 -7.96 18.35
C ALA A 263 -21.27 -9.16 17.72
N ALA A 264 -20.00 -9.00 17.40
CA ALA A 264 -19.20 -10.03 16.76
C ALA A 264 -17.70 -9.87 17.03
N GLY A 265 -16.96 -10.97 16.95
CA GLY A 265 -15.51 -10.97 17.02
C GLY A 265 -14.91 -12.37 16.95
N PRO A 266 -13.60 -12.49 16.69
CA PRO A 266 -12.91 -13.76 16.58
C PRO A 266 -12.82 -14.44 17.95
N ALA A 267 -12.96 -15.80 17.96
CA ALA A 267 -12.82 -16.65 19.15
C ALA A 267 -13.69 -16.21 20.35
N GLY A 268 -14.86 -15.59 20.10
CA GLY A 268 -15.78 -15.16 21.15
C GLY A 268 -15.42 -13.83 21.82
N SER A 269 -14.37 -13.13 21.39
CA SER A 269 -14.08 -11.78 21.83
C SER A 269 -15.02 -10.78 21.13
N GLU A 270 -15.55 -9.80 21.87
CA GLU A 270 -16.39 -8.75 21.30
C GLU A 270 -15.50 -7.66 20.70
N VAL A 271 -15.50 -7.54 19.37
CA VAL A 271 -14.82 -6.48 18.61
C VAL A 271 -15.82 -5.47 18.05
N LEU A 272 -17.03 -5.95 17.70
CA LEU A 272 -18.16 -5.11 17.30
C LEU A 272 -19.19 -5.10 18.42
N ALA A 273 -19.66 -3.90 18.79
CA ALA A 273 -20.61 -3.68 19.87
C ALA A 273 -21.89 -3.02 19.35
N SER A 274 -22.97 -3.82 19.21
CA SER A 274 -24.31 -3.34 18.83
C SER A 274 -24.36 -2.55 17.52
N VAL A 275 -23.72 -3.04 16.45
CA VAL A 275 -23.67 -2.39 15.13
C VAL A 275 -24.96 -2.66 14.37
N SER A 276 -25.67 -1.56 13.99
CA SER A 276 -26.86 -1.60 13.15
C SER A 276 -26.62 -0.79 11.90
N LEU A 277 -26.54 -1.47 10.76
CA LEU A 277 -26.25 -0.91 9.43
C LEU A 277 -27.06 -1.63 8.38
N ALA A 278 -27.35 -0.94 7.28
CA ALA A 278 -28.03 -1.52 6.15
C ALA A 278 -27.50 -0.92 4.84
N GLY A 279 -27.63 -1.67 3.74
CA GLY A 279 -27.30 -1.19 2.39
C GLY A 279 -28.25 -1.74 1.35
N GLY A 280 -28.48 -0.92 0.31
CA GLY A 280 -29.40 -1.20 -0.79
C GLY A 280 -28.75 -1.98 -1.93
N ALA A 281 -29.58 -2.50 -2.85
CA ALA A 281 -29.12 -3.06 -4.10
C ALA A 281 -28.56 -1.95 -5.01
N GLY A 282 -27.34 -2.16 -5.55
CA GLY A 282 -26.64 -1.17 -6.36
C GLY A 282 -25.95 -0.06 -5.55
N GLU A 283 -25.94 -0.14 -4.22
CA GLU A 283 -25.30 0.82 -3.34
C GLU A 283 -23.87 0.40 -2.99
N VAL A 284 -22.96 1.37 -2.92
CA VAL A 284 -21.60 1.23 -2.39
C VAL A 284 -21.51 1.89 -1.02
N VAL A 285 -21.23 1.09 0.00
CA VAL A 285 -20.97 1.57 1.37
C VAL A 285 -19.50 1.46 1.69
N ALA A 286 -18.83 2.58 1.98
CA ALA A 286 -17.45 2.56 2.47
C ALA A 286 -17.43 2.48 4.00
N LEU A 287 -16.60 1.57 4.52
CA LEU A 287 -16.26 1.45 5.94
C LEU A 287 -14.88 2.05 6.16
N ILE A 288 -14.78 3.16 6.88
CA ILE A 288 -13.51 3.80 7.25
C ILE A 288 -13.25 3.68 8.74
N GLY A 289 -12.01 3.86 9.16
CA GLY A 289 -11.62 3.85 10.58
C GLY A 289 -10.23 3.28 10.79
N PRO A 290 -9.65 3.45 12.01
CA PRO A 290 -8.31 2.98 12.31
C PRO A 290 -8.19 1.46 12.28
N ASN A 291 -6.96 0.96 12.30
CA ASN A 291 -6.69 -0.47 12.42
C ASN A 291 -7.26 -1.00 13.74
N GLY A 292 -7.86 -2.19 13.72
CA GLY A 292 -8.50 -2.77 14.89
C GLY A 292 -9.93 -2.27 15.19
N SER A 293 -10.47 -1.29 14.46
CA SER A 293 -11.82 -0.76 14.70
C SER A 293 -12.98 -1.73 14.40
N GLY A 294 -12.70 -2.89 13.81
CA GLY A 294 -13.71 -3.93 13.53
C GLY A 294 -14.14 -4.03 12.06
N LYS A 295 -13.56 -3.27 11.11
CA LYS A 295 -13.91 -3.31 9.67
C LYS A 295 -13.88 -4.74 9.10
N THR A 296 -12.74 -5.42 9.22
CA THR A 296 -12.56 -6.81 8.78
C THR A 296 -13.52 -7.76 9.48
N THR A 297 -13.79 -7.55 10.79
CA THR A 297 -14.74 -8.35 11.55
C THR A 297 -16.15 -8.22 11.00
N LEU A 298 -16.59 -6.98 10.69
CA LEU A 298 -17.90 -6.72 10.08
C LEU A 298 -18.02 -7.40 8.71
N LEU A 299 -17.01 -7.22 7.84
CA LEU A 299 -17.01 -7.88 6.51
C LEU A 299 -17.06 -9.41 6.62
N ARG A 300 -16.26 -10.01 7.51
CA ARG A 300 -16.28 -11.47 7.73
C ARG A 300 -17.60 -11.96 8.31
N THR A 301 -18.23 -11.17 9.18
CA THR A 301 -19.55 -11.51 9.71
C THR A 301 -20.62 -11.39 8.61
N LEU A 302 -20.58 -10.35 7.78
CA LEU A 302 -21.42 -10.23 6.57
C LEU A 302 -21.17 -11.37 5.57
N ALA A 303 -19.93 -11.83 5.42
CA ALA A 303 -19.59 -12.99 4.59
C ALA A 303 -20.06 -14.35 5.17
N GLY A 304 -20.47 -14.37 6.44
CA GLY A 304 -20.83 -15.62 7.14
C GLY A 304 -19.65 -16.44 7.64
N LEU A 305 -18.44 -15.85 7.67
CA LEU A 305 -17.20 -16.48 8.12
C LEU A 305 -17.01 -16.40 9.65
N ILE A 306 -17.65 -15.42 10.29
CA ILE A 306 -17.69 -15.26 11.74
C ILE A 306 -19.17 -15.24 12.15
N PRO A 307 -19.63 -16.11 13.06
CA PRO A 307 -21.00 -16.06 13.58
C PRO A 307 -21.17 -14.82 14.47
N PRO A 308 -22.34 -14.18 14.49
CA PRO A 308 -22.64 -13.13 15.43
C PRO A 308 -22.67 -13.67 16.86
N LEU A 309 -22.16 -12.91 17.84
CA LEU A 309 -22.30 -13.18 19.28
C LEU A 309 -23.70 -12.80 19.75
N SER A 310 -24.24 -11.69 19.21
CA SER A 310 -25.63 -11.26 19.40
C SER A 310 -26.08 -10.43 18.21
N GLY A 311 -27.39 -10.15 18.12
CA GLY A 311 -27.99 -9.42 17.00
C GLY A 311 -28.26 -10.32 15.81
N THR A 312 -28.57 -9.70 14.65
CA THR A 312 -28.93 -10.41 13.43
C THR A 312 -28.18 -9.88 12.23
N VAL A 313 -27.96 -10.76 11.22
CA VAL A 313 -27.37 -10.43 9.93
C VAL A 313 -28.28 -10.94 8.82
N ARG A 314 -28.77 -10.05 7.97
CA ARG A 314 -29.51 -10.37 6.76
C ARG A 314 -28.61 -10.17 5.55
N ARG A 315 -28.69 -11.10 4.59
CA ARG A 315 -27.93 -11.06 3.33
C ARG A 315 -28.88 -11.18 2.14
N PRO A 316 -28.51 -10.67 0.94
CA PRO A 316 -29.31 -10.85 -0.25
C PRO A 316 -29.38 -12.33 -0.65
N ALA A 317 -30.41 -12.70 -1.38
CA ALA A 317 -30.43 -13.97 -2.10
C ALA A 317 -29.34 -13.93 -3.20
N GLY A 318 -28.56 -14.99 -3.30
CA GLY A 318 -27.47 -15.07 -4.28
C GLY A 318 -26.07 -15.14 -3.64
N ARG A 319 -25.05 -15.05 -4.49
CA ARG A 319 -23.66 -15.23 -4.06
C ARG A 319 -23.16 -14.00 -3.32
N THR A 320 -22.57 -14.21 -2.16
CA THR A 320 -21.73 -13.22 -1.47
C THR A 320 -20.27 -13.48 -1.84
N ALA A 321 -19.58 -12.46 -2.33
CA ALA A 321 -18.17 -12.46 -2.66
C ALA A 321 -17.38 -11.69 -1.60
N TYR A 322 -16.29 -12.28 -1.09
CA TYR A 322 -15.43 -11.62 -0.10
C TYR A 322 -13.98 -11.65 -0.56
N LEU A 323 -13.37 -10.48 -0.66
CA LEU A 323 -11.93 -10.30 -0.87
C LEU A 323 -11.28 -9.98 0.49
N PRO A 324 -10.44 -10.85 1.04
CA PRO A 324 -9.70 -10.57 2.27
C PRO A 324 -8.53 -9.62 2.03
N GLN A 325 -8.05 -8.98 3.08
CA GLN A 325 -6.89 -8.09 3.08
C GLN A 325 -5.62 -8.77 2.53
N ASN A 326 -5.46 -10.10 2.75
CA ASN A 326 -4.40 -10.89 2.10
C ASN A 326 -4.99 -11.72 0.96
N PRO A 327 -4.84 -11.28 -0.30
CA PRO A 327 -5.42 -11.96 -1.46
C PRO A 327 -4.77 -13.31 -1.77
N GLY A 328 -3.55 -13.55 -1.30
CA GLY A 328 -2.85 -14.83 -1.48
C GLY A 328 -3.60 -16.02 -0.88
N ALA A 329 -4.48 -15.78 0.10
CA ALA A 329 -5.31 -16.82 0.71
C ALA A 329 -6.42 -17.35 -0.23
N LEU A 330 -6.74 -16.63 -1.31
CA LEU A 330 -7.77 -17.03 -2.28
C LEU A 330 -7.20 -17.78 -3.49
N LEU A 331 -5.93 -17.54 -3.84
CA LEU A 331 -5.34 -18.03 -5.07
C LEU A 331 -4.53 -19.29 -4.80
N HIS A 332 -5.08 -20.44 -5.21
CA HIS A 332 -4.51 -21.77 -4.95
C HIS A 332 -4.46 -22.68 -6.19
N LEU A 333 -5.05 -22.26 -7.32
CA LEU A 333 -5.04 -23.01 -8.57
C LEU A 333 -3.75 -22.76 -9.39
N PRO A 334 -3.45 -23.63 -10.37
CA PRO A 334 -2.22 -23.54 -11.15
C PRO A 334 -2.08 -22.29 -12.01
N THR A 335 -3.20 -21.62 -12.38
CA THR A 335 -3.18 -20.45 -13.24
C THR A 335 -4.21 -19.42 -12.80
N VAL A 336 -3.95 -18.14 -13.09
CA VAL A 336 -4.89 -17.03 -12.86
C VAL A 336 -6.22 -17.28 -13.57
N ARG A 337 -6.18 -17.80 -14.80
CA ARG A 337 -7.36 -18.19 -15.57
C ARG A 337 -8.22 -19.21 -14.81
N ALA A 338 -7.59 -20.24 -14.26
CA ALA A 338 -8.30 -21.30 -13.56
C ALA A 338 -9.03 -20.80 -12.31
N GLU A 339 -8.48 -19.81 -11.61
CA GLU A 339 -9.14 -19.17 -10.46
C GLU A 339 -10.44 -18.46 -10.89
N VAL A 340 -10.42 -17.70 -11.97
CA VAL A 340 -11.59 -17.01 -12.52
C VAL A 340 -12.63 -18.04 -13.01
N GLU A 341 -12.20 -19.05 -13.76
CA GLU A 341 -13.07 -20.11 -14.26
C GLU A 341 -13.75 -20.91 -13.15
N LEU A 342 -13.02 -21.18 -12.05
CA LEU A 342 -13.62 -21.87 -10.89
C LEU A 342 -14.78 -21.06 -10.31
N THR A 343 -14.60 -19.76 -10.18
CA THR A 343 -15.65 -18.87 -9.66
C THR A 343 -16.84 -18.80 -10.61
N LEU A 344 -16.61 -18.64 -11.92
CA LEU A 344 -17.67 -18.62 -12.92
C LEU A 344 -18.48 -19.93 -12.91
N ARG A 345 -17.81 -21.09 -12.90
CA ARG A 345 -18.47 -22.39 -12.78
C ARG A 345 -19.33 -22.52 -11.53
N ARG A 346 -18.80 -22.10 -10.37
CA ARG A 346 -19.54 -22.14 -9.09
C ARG A 346 -20.72 -21.17 -9.05
N ALA A 347 -20.62 -20.06 -9.76
CA ALA A 347 -21.71 -19.11 -9.93
C ALA A 347 -22.76 -19.53 -10.96
N GLY A 348 -22.52 -20.60 -11.73
CA GLY A 348 -23.37 -20.98 -12.88
C GLY A 348 -23.36 -19.94 -14.00
N ALA A 349 -22.32 -19.12 -14.06
CA ALA A 349 -22.20 -18.02 -15.02
C ALA A 349 -21.63 -18.53 -16.34
N THR A 350 -22.14 -17.99 -17.45
CA THR A 350 -21.69 -18.30 -18.82
C THR A 350 -20.70 -17.28 -19.37
N GLU A 351 -20.30 -16.31 -18.57
CA GLU A 351 -19.33 -15.29 -18.95
C GLU A 351 -17.96 -15.90 -19.27
N SER A 352 -17.27 -15.32 -20.25
CA SER A 352 -15.88 -15.71 -20.53
C SER A 352 -14.94 -15.18 -19.45
N PRO A 353 -13.97 -15.99 -18.97
CA PRO A 353 -12.94 -15.52 -18.04
C PRO A 353 -12.11 -14.37 -18.62
N GLU A 354 -11.98 -14.25 -19.93
CA GLU A 354 -11.30 -13.16 -20.63
C GLU A 354 -11.85 -11.79 -20.30
N LEU A 355 -13.16 -11.67 -20.02
CA LEU A 355 -13.78 -10.42 -19.64
C LEU A 355 -13.16 -9.88 -18.36
N MET A 356 -13.08 -10.69 -17.30
CA MET A 356 -12.49 -10.30 -16.02
C MET A 356 -10.98 -10.14 -16.12
N LEU A 357 -10.29 -11.02 -16.86
CA LEU A 357 -8.86 -10.92 -17.10
C LEU A 357 -8.51 -9.62 -17.86
N GLY A 358 -9.33 -9.24 -18.85
CA GLY A 358 -9.18 -7.98 -19.59
C GLY A 358 -9.41 -6.76 -18.73
N THR A 359 -10.49 -6.74 -17.91
CA THR A 359 -10.82 -5.65 -17.00
C THR A 359 -9.67 -5.31 -16.05
N PHE A 360 -8.96 -6.33 -15.56
CA PHE A 360 -7.85 -6.15 -14.62
C PHE A 360 -6.45 -6.22 -15.27
N GLY A 361 -6.36 -6.18 -16.62
CA GLY A 361 -5.08 -6.16 -17.34
C GLY A 361 -4.24 -7.43 -17.13
N LEU A 362 -4.90 -8.61 -17.02
CA LEU A 362 -4.27 -9.89 -16.69
C LEU A 362 -4.20 -10.87 -17.87
N VAL A 363 -4.61 -10.48 -19.09
CA VAL A 363 -4.65 -11.37 -20.26
C VAL A 363 -3.28 -12.00 -20.52
N GLY A 364 -2.20 -11.20 -20.48
CA GLY A 364 -0.82 -11.68 -20.65
C GLY A 364 -0.30 -12.55 -19.50
N LEU A 365 -0.99 -12.57 -18.35
CA LEU A 365 -0.63 -13.30 -17.14
C LEU A 365 -1.58 -14.48 -16.87
N ALA A 366 -2.58 -14.70 -17.72
CA ALA A 366 -3.66 -15.65 -17.51
C ALA A 366 -3.19 -17.09 -17.19
N ASN A 367 -2.10 -17.51 -17.81
CA ASN A 367 -1.53 -18.85 -17.65
C ASN A 367 -0.39 -18.93 -16.62
N ARG A 368 -0.08 -17.80 -15.93
CA ARG A 368 0.94 -17.81 -14.87
C ARG A 368 0.39 -18.40 -13.58
N TYR A 369 1.30 -18.98 -12.79
CA TYR A 369 1.00 -19.41 -11.44
C TYR A 369 0.86 -18.17 -10.53
N PRO A 370 -0.20 -18.08 -9.71
CA PRO A 370 -0.47 -16.88 -8.92
C PRO A 370 0.64 -16.47 -7.94
N ARG A 371 1.45 -17.41 -7.46
CA ARG A 371 2.57 -17.10 -6.56
C ARG A 371 3.75 -16.42 -7.25
N ASP A 372 3.84 -16.56 -8.59
CA ASP A 372 4.90 -15.93 -9.40
C ASP A 372 4.55 -14.49 -9.79
N LEU A 373 3.36 -14.02 -9.41
CA LEU A 373 2.91 -12.66 -9.64
C LEU A 373 3.50 -11.69 -8.63
N SER A 374 3.70 -10.44 -9.05
CA SER A 374 3.97 -9.33 -8.13
C SER A 374 2.78 -9.13 -7.16
N SER A 375 2.98 -8.38 -6.08
CA SER A 375 1.93 -8.06 -5.11
C SER A 375 0.70 -7.43 -5.77
N GLY A 376 0.89 -6.42 -6.62
CA GLY A 376 -0.21 -5.75 -7.34
C GLY A 376 -0.88 -6.64 -8.38
N GLU A 377 -0.14 -7.46 -9.13
CA GLU A 377 -0.71 -8.43 -10.07
C GLU A 377 -1.53 -9.49 -9.33
N ARG A 378 -1.06 -9.96 -8.18
CA ARG A 378 -1.76 -10.91 -7.33
C ARG A 378 -3.06 -10.33 -6.77
N GLN A 379 -3.04 -9.05 -6.35
CA GLN A 379 -4.22 -8.33 -5.91
C GLN A 379 -5.27 -8.25 -7.03
N ARG A 380 -4.85 -7.87 -8.25
CA ARG A 380 -5.74 -7.82 -9.41
C ARG A 380 -6.31 -9.20 -9.78
N ALA A 381 -5.49 -10.25 -9.68
CA ALA A 381 -5.93 -11.62 -9.94
C ALA A 381 -6.99 -12.10 -8.94
N ALA A 382 -6.81 -11.78 -7.65
CA ALA A 382 -7.80 -12.08 -6.62
C ALA A 382 -9.10 -11.30 -6.83
N LEU A 383 -9.03 -10.03 -7.23
CA LEU A 383 -10.21 -9.24 -7.60
C LEU A 383 -10.93 -9.83 -8.80
N ALA A 384 -10.22 -10.18 -9.87
CA ALA A 384 -10.82 -10.81 -11.05
C ALA A 384 -11.55 -12.10 -10.67
N ALA A 385 -10.94 -12.96 -9.85
CA ALA A 385 -11.56 -14.18 -9.36
C ALA A 385 -12.76 -13.91 -8.42
N THR A 386 -12.67 -12.92 -7.54
CA THR A 386 -13.72 -12.61 -6.55
C THR A 386 -14.96 -12.01 -7.21
N LEU A 387 -14.78 -11.08 -8.15
CA LEU A 387 -15.85 -10.31 -8.77
C LEU A 387 -16.53 -11.02 -9.95
N ALA A 388 -15.93 -12.10 -10.48
CA ALA A 388 -16.50 -12.87 -11.57
C ALA A 388 -17.89 -13.42 -11.22
N GLY A 389 -18.79 -13.53 -12.22
CA GLY A 389 -20.12 -14.15 -12.08
C GLY A 389 -21.13 -13.34 -11.29
N SER A 390 -21.03 -12.01 -11.31
CA SER A 390 -22.03 -11.04 -10.81
C SER A 390 -22.61 -11.37 -9.43
N PRO A 391 -21.80 -11.29 -8.33
CA PRO A 391 -22.26 -11.56 -6.98
C PRO A 391 -23.34 -10.55 -6.54
N ALA A 392 -24.31 -10.99 -5.72
CA ALA A 392 -25.36 -10.11 -5.17
C ALA A 392 -24.83 -9.17 -4.08
N LEU A 393 -23.84 -9.62 -3.32
CA LEU A 393 -23.13 -8.83 -2.30
C LEU A 393 -21.63 -8.99 -2.50
N VAL A 394 -20.92 -7.86 -2.57
CA VAL A 394 -19.47 -7.78 -2.70
C VAL A 394 -18.90 -7.15 -1.44
N LEU A 395 -17.95 -7.82 -0.82
CA LEU A 395 -17.27 -7.39 0.40
C LEU A 395 -15.78 -7.30 0.11
N LEU A 396 -15.22 -6.09 0.14
CA LEU A 396 -13.83 -5.82 -0.20
C LEU A 396 -13.06 -5.29 1.03
N ASP A 397 -12.03 -6.01 1.45
CA ASP A 397 -11.20 -5.65 2.59
C ASP A 397 -9.85 -5.13 2.08
N GLU A 398 -9.63 -3.80 2.17
CA GLU A 398 -8.46 -3.08 1.68
C GLU A 398 -8.09 -3.42 0.22
N PRO A 399 -9.01 -3.24 -0.75
CA PRO A 399 -8.84 -3.77 -2.11
C PRO A 399 -7.74 -3.09 -2.92
N THR A 400 -7.32 -1.87 -2.56
CA THR A 400 -6.33 -1.08 -3.32
C THR A 400 -4.88 -1.29 -2.89
N ARG A 401 -4.62 -2.20 -1.97
CA ARG A 401 -3.28 -2.45 -1.46
C ARG A 401 -2.32 -2.85 -2.60
N GLY A 402 -1.23 -2.09 -2.77
CA GLY A 402 -0.22 -2.33 -3.82
C GLY A 402 -0.71 -2.09 -5.25
N MET A 403 -1.80 -1.34 -5.45
CA MET A 403 -2.32 -0.96 -6.75
C MET A 403 -1.79 0.40 -7.19
N ASP A 404 -1.44 0.50 -8.47
CA ASP A 404 -1.20 1.77 -9.14
C ASP A 404 -2.52 2.48 -9.53
N ALA A 405 -2.43 3.70 -10.04
CA ALA A 405 -3.59 4.49 -10.45
C ALA A 405 -4.44 3.78 -11.53
N ALA A 406 -3.80 3.09 -12.48
CA ALA A 406 -4.51 2.37 -13.54
C ALA A 406 -5.31 1.19 -12.97
N ALA A 407 -4.72 0.42 -12.05
CA ALA A 407 -5.40 -0.70 -11.39
C ALA A 407 -6.55 -0.21 -10.48
N ARG A 408 -6.40 0.94 -9.79
CA ARG A 408 -7.48 1.59 -9.04
C ARG A 408 -8.64 1.99 -9.94
N SER A 409 -8.36 2.61 -11.09
CA SER A 409 -9.39 2.98 -12.08
C SER A 409 -10.12 1.75 -12.60
N SER A 410 -9.41 0.63 -12.83
CA SER A 410 -10.01 -0.65 -13.24
C SER A 410 -10.94 -1.22 -12.15
N LEU A 411 -10.53 -1.15 -10.87
CA LEU A 411 -11.36 -1.54 -9.73
C LEU A 411 -12.62 -0.67 -9.67
N ALA A 412 -12.48 0.64 -9.79
CA ALA A 412 -13.60 1.59 -9.76
C ALA A 412 -14.59 1.31 -10.90
N ALA A 413 -14.11 1.04 -12.10
CA ALA A 413 -14.94 0.66 -13.23
C ALA A 413 -15.67 -0.67 -13.00
N ALA A 414 -14.98 -1.68 -12.45
CA ALA A 414 -15.58 -2.97 -12.13
C ALA A 414 -16.67 -2.86 -11.05
N VAL A 415 -16.43 -2.09 -9.98
CA VAL A 415 -17.42 -1.83 -8.93
C VAL A 415 -18.64 -1.13 -9.52
N ARG A 416 -18.49 -0.08 -10.31
CA ARG A 416 -19.59 0.61 -11.00
C ARG A 416 -20.41 -0.34 -11.86
N SER A 417 -19.75 -1.18 -12.68
CA SER A 417 -20.44 -2.14 -13.51
C SER A 417 -21.25 -3.18 -12.70
N LEU A 418 -20.78 -3.56 -11.52
CA LEU A 418 -21.50 -4.46 -10.61
C LEU A 418 -22.70 -3.78 -9.99
N THR A 419 -22.56 -2.54 -9.52
CA THR A 419 -23.67 -1.77 -8.91
C THR A 419 -24.77 -1.45 -9.93
N GLU A 420 -24.41 -1.14 -11.17
CA GLU A 420 -25.39 -0.96 -12.26
C GLU A 420 -26.22 -2.23 -12.51
N ARG A 421 -25.66 -3.42 -12.27
CA ARG A 421 -26.35 -4.71 -12.33
C ARG A 421 -27.11 -5.06 -11.04
N GLY A 422 -27.06 -4.20 -10.02
CA GLY A 422 -27.78 -4.36 -8.76
C GLY A 422 -26.99 -5.04 -7.65
N SER A 423 -25.70 -5.29 -7.80
CA SER A 423 -24.85 -5.80 -6.72
C SER A 423 -24.71 -4.75 -5.61
N ALA A 424 -24.90 -5.13 -4.36
CA ALA A 424 -24.53 -4.28 -3.21
C ALA A 424 -23.01 -4.45 -2.95
N VAL A 425 -22.32 -3.36 -2.63
CA VAL A 425 -20.87 -3.38 -2.37
C VAL A 425 -20.55 -2.76 -1.02
N VAL A 426 -19.74 -3.43 -0.22
CA VAL A 426 -19.19 -2.88 1.02
C VAL A 426 -17.66 -2.90 0.92
N VAL A 427 -17.04 -1.73 1.02
CA VAL A 427 -15.59 -1.56 0.91
C VAL A 427 -15.03 -1.10 2.24
N ALA A 428 -14.25 -1.93 2.92
CA ALA A 428 -13.46 -1.50 4.06
C ALA A 428 -12.13 -0.94 3.56
N THR A 429 -11.84 0.31 3.88
CA THR A 429 -10.60 0.95 3.48
C THR A 429 -10.20 2.08 4.42
N HIS A 430 -8.92 2.35 4.51
CA HIS A 430 -8.38 3.57 5.10
C HIS A 430 -8.07 4.63 4.03
N ASP A 431 -8.24 4.28 2.74
CA ASP A 431 -8.07 5.16 1.59
C ASP A 431 -9.32 6.04 1.43
N THR A 432 -9.24 7.27 1.94
CA THR A 432 -10.35 8.24 1.89
C THR A 432 -10.66 8.71 0.48
N GLU A 433 -9.67 8.72 -0.41
CA GLU A 433 -9.88 9.06 -1.84
C GLU A 433 -10.69 7.97 -2.53
N LEU A 434 -10.33 6.69 -2.31
CA LEU A 434 -11.10 5.56 -2.85
C LEU A 434 -12.53 5.58 -2.30
N ALA A 435 -12.69 5.80 -0.99
CA ALA A 435 -14.01 5.92 -0.38
C ALA A 435 -14.81 7.06 -1.01
N ALA A 436 -14.19 8.21 -1.21
CA ALA A 436 -14.82 9.37 -1.86
C ALA A 436 -15.13 9.13 -3.35
N GLU A 437 -14.33 8.34 -4.07
CA GLU A 437 -14.54 8.00 -5.48
C GLU A 437 -15.68 6.98 -5.68
N LEU A 438 -15.77 5.98 -4.81
CA LEU A 438 -16.65 4.83 -5.01
C LEU A 438 -17.95 4.90 -4.22
N ALA A 439 -17.93 5.43 -2.99
CA ALA A 439 -19.01 5.23 -2.05
C ALA A 439 -20.17 6.21 -2.26
N ASP A 440 -21.38 5.67 -2.16
CA ASP A 440 -22.62 6.45 -2.02
C ASP A 440 -22.80 6.93 -0.58
N ARG A 441 -22.34 6.09 0.40
CA ARG A 441 -22.35 6.39 1.84
C ARG A 441 -21.06 5.95 2.51
N THR A 442 -20.61 6.72 3.50
CA THR A 442 -19.40 6.41 4.28
C THR A 442 -19.77 6.24 5.75
N ILE A 443 -19.31 5.12 6.33
CA ILE A 443 -19.51 4.73 7.72
C ILE A 443 -18.16 4.70 8.42
N ALA A 444 -18.00 5.47 9.48
CA ALA A 444 -16.83 5.37 10.35
C ALA A 444 -17.04 4.29 11.41
N LEU A 445 -16.08 3.37 11.52
CA LEU A 445 -16.01 2.40 12.62
C LEU A 445 -14.95 2.87 13.63
N ARG A 446 -15.36 3.04 14.90
CA ARG A 446 -14.47 3.38 16.02
C ARG A 446 -14.89 2.57 17.23
N ASP A 447 -13.94 1.91 17.87
CA ASP A 447 -14.15 1.11 19.09
C ASP A 447 -15.35 0.14 18.96
N GLY A 448 -15.45 -0.54 17.82
CA GLY A 448 -16.51 -1.49 17.53
C GLY A 448 -17.90 -0.89 17.28
N ARG A 449 -18.02 0.42 17.18
CA ARG A 449 -19.29 1.14 16.91
C ARG A 449 -19.27 1.81 15.54
N ALA A 450 -20.40 1.87 14.91
CA ALA A 450 -20.58 2.48 13.59
C ALA A 450 -21.25 3.86 13.73
N VAL A 451 -20.70 4.85 13.02
CA VAL A 451 -21.26 6.20 12.89
C VAL A 451 -21.24 6.58 11.42
N GLU A 452 -22.37 7.00 10.87
CA GLU A 452 -22.42 7.53 9.51
C GLU A 452 -21.74 8.89 9.44
N VAL A 453 -20.86 9.06 8.44
CA VAL A 453 -20.12 10.31 8.25
C VAL A 453 -20.57 10.91 6.93
N GLU A 454 -21.04 12.15 6.98
CA GLU A 454 -21.25 12.90 5.75
C GLU A 454 -19.88 13.12 5.08
N PRO A 455 -19.76 12.92 3.75
CA PRO A 455 -18.52 13.20 3.04
C PRO A 455 -18.18 14.69 3.22
N GLU A 456 -16.99 14.98 3.75
CA GLU A 456 -16.50 16.37 3.80
C GLU A 456 -16.55 16.97 2.39
N ARG A 457 -17.41 17.96 2.20
CA ARG A 457 -17.40 18.81 1.02
C ARG A 457 -16.08 19.59 1.09
N GLY A 458 -15.16 19.30 0.18
CA GLY A 458 -13.93 20.06 0.05
C GLY A 458 -14.25 21.55 0.11
N ALA A 459 -13.59 22.26 1.00
CA ALA A 459 -13.66 23.71 1.15
C ALA A 459 -13.12 24.37 -0.16
N THR A 460 -14.04 24.58 -1.11
CA THR A 460 -13.86 25.49 -2.23
C THR A 460 -15.01 26.47 -2.17
N ASP A 461 -14.67 27.70 -1.90
CA ASP A 461 -15.37 28.98 -1.93
C ASP A 461 -15.69 29.58 -0.55
N ALA A 462 -14.64 30.15 0.04
CA ALA A 462 -14.76 31.34 0.87
C ALA A 462 -13.87 32.43 0.21
N GLY A 463 -14.32 32.91 -0.92
CA GLY A 463 -13.73 34.04 -1.62
C GLY A 463 -14.84 34.97 -2.07
N ASP A 464 -14.82 36.19 -1.56
CA ASP A 464 -15.62 37.38 -1.94
C ASP A 464 -16.96 37.59 -1.22
N ALA A 465 -16.84 38.08 0.01
CA ALA A 465 -17.76 39.06 0.51
C ALA A 465 -16.99 40.36 0.78
N ALA A 466 -16.97 41.25 -0.20
CA ALA A 466 -16.49 42.64 -0.03
C ALA A 466 -17.35 43.35 1.05
N PRO A 467 -16.74 44.16 1.94
CA PRO A 467 -17.49 44.93 2.91
C PRO A 467 -18.24 46.09 2.21
N ALA A 468 -19.55 46.11 2.36
CA ALA A 468 -20.37 47.24 1.97
C ALA A 468 -20.00 48.44 2.84
N ALA A 469 -19.61 49.53 2.18
CA ALA A 469 -19.37 50.83 2.78
C ALA A 469 -20.66 51.39 3.38
N GLU A 470 -20.72 51.58 4.69
CA GLU A 470 -21.69 52.48 5.33
C GLU A 470 -21.28 53.93 5.04
N GLY A 471 -22.04 54.57 4.18
CA GLY A 471 -22.05 56.00 3.94
C GLY A 471 -22.97 56.71 4.94
N THR A 472 -22.38 57.61 5.63
CA THR A 472 -22.89 58.66 6.48
C THR A 472 -24.28 59.25 6.10
N ARG A 473 -25.22 59.30 7.00
CA ARG A 473 -25.90 60.53 7.50
C ARG A 473 -26.66 60.21 8.78
#